data_fb6b487641f49c6b01d0e4231e8d1225
#
_entry.id   fb6b487641f49c6b01d0e4231e8d1225
#
_cell.length_a   1.000
_cell.length_b   1.000
_cell.length_c   1.000
_cell.angle_alpha   90.00
_cell.angle_beta   90.00
_cell.angle_gamma   90.00
#
_symmetry.space_group_name_H-M   'P 1'
#
loop_
_entity.id
_entity.type
_entity.pdbx_description
1 polymer ?
#
loop_
_entity_poly.entity_id
_entity_poly.type
_entity_poly.pdbx_seq_one_letter_code
_entity_poly.pdbx_strand_id
1 'polypeptide(L)'
;MSTKFYVIAVWTLLSFVVKVNAQDKVECWDRFELSFKQVTKGNPFDTRLSATFVCGKEKKTVEGFYDGENTYRIRFMPAVAGEWRYVTSSSIGAMNGRKGTFTVIPAGKDNHGMVLVDGEHNFKYADGTRYYPMGTTAYAWTHMKETTQEATLKSFGEAGFNKVRMCVFPKNYSLVKDEPALYPFEIRKTIKDKEGNERKEWDFDRFDPAFFQHLEKRIDQLNRLGIEADLILFHPYDKGRWGFDAMSNEVNVRYIKYITARLASFRNVWWSMANEWDYVKAKTVVENDPYRHLCSIHGATATYFDYWMPEFTHVSIQDEAPVLSSTASATLRKIYRKPVICDEVGYEGNLPYRWGRLSPQQMTCFILNGLLGGIYVTHGECYQQGNEPIFWAQGGSLKGESWKRVKFLRTIIEAAPHPLEMADISRDLVTSTAGPDYYLVNMGKDVKGFWTFNLPVKNADYNKLQKNKRFKVEIIDVWAMTVTEYPVIFETTEELDYRVFDIHHRGVRIPDAPYIVLRITEVK
;
A
#
# COMPACT_ATOMS: atom_id res chain seq x y z
N MET A 1 -62.00 -9.81 -62.72
CA MET A 1 -60.56 -9.41 -62.53
C MET A 1 -60.37 -9.07 -61.05
N SER A 2 -59.70 -9.94 -60.29
CA SER A 2 -59.49 -9.77 -58.86
C SER A 2 -58.03 -9.33 -58.65
N THR A 3 -57.80 -8.12 -58.18
CA THR A 3 -56.51 -7.54 -57.93
C THR A 3 -56.07 -7.90 -56.52
N LYS A 4 -55.09 -8.80 -56.39
CA LYS A 4 -54.46 -9.14 -55.09
C LYS A 4 -53.41 -8.10 -54.75
N PHE A 5 -53.66 -7.38 -53.65
CA PHE A 5 -52.63 -6.51 -53.02
C PHE A 5 -51.76 -7.36 -52.13
N TYR A 6 -50.43 -7.40 -52.43
CA TYR A 6 -49.40 -7.93 -51.55
C TYR A 6 -48.90 -6.80 -50.64
N VAL A 7 -49.12 -6.94 -49.33
CA VAL A 7 -48.51 -6.06 -48.31
C VAL A 7 -47.13 -6.64 -47.99
N ILE A 8 -46.07 -5.95 -48.43
CA ILE A 8 -44.70 -6.27 -48.04
C ILE A 8 -44.44 -5.61 -46.69
N ALA A 9 -44.39 -6.39 -45.61
CA ALA A 9 -43.96 -5.93 -44.30
C ALA A 9 -42.42 -5.76 -44.30
N VAL A 10 -41.94 -4.54 -44.38
CA VAL A 10 -40.51 -4.21 -44.21
C VAL A 10 -40.19 -4.23 -42.71
N TRP A 11 -39.52 -5.27 -42.26
CA TRP A 11 -38.96 -5.33 -40.92
C TRP A 11 -37.68 -4.48 -40.92
N THR A 12 -37.76 -3.24 -40.40
CA THR A 12 -36.60 -2.43 -40.07
C THR A 12 -35.93 -3.03 -38.82
N LEU A 13 -34.83 -3.77 -39.04
CA LEU A 13 -33.92 -4.13 -37.96
C LEU A 13 -33.31 -2.83 -37.45
N LEU A 14 -33.81 -2.27 -36.34
CA LEU A 14 -33.11 -1.27 -35.58
C LEU A 14 -31.89 -1.97 -34.93
N SER A 15 -30.75 -1.93 -35.62
CA SER A 15 -29.47 -2.27 -35.03
C SER A 15 -29.13 -1.19 -34.00
N PHE A 16 -29.40 -1.45 -32.73
CA PHE A 16 -28.84 -0.64 -31.65
C PHE A 16 -27.32 -0.75 -31.70
N VAL A 17 -26.67 0.26 -32.26
CA VAL A 17 -25.21 0.38 -32.21
C VAL A 17 -24.85 0.71 -30.77
N VAL A 18 -24.38 -0.29 -30.02
CA VAL A 18 -23.78 -0.07 -28.71
C VAL A 18 -22.52 0.75 -28.91
N LYS A 19 -22.53 1.99 -28.46
CA LYS A 19 -21.37 2.87 -28.54
C LYS A 19 -20.33 2.36 -27.54
N VAL A 20 -19.24 1.80 -28.03
CA VAL A 20 -18.06 1.46 -27.23
C VAL A 20 -17.20 2.72 -27.17
N ASN A 21 -17.08 3.31 -25.99
CA ASN A 21 -16.09 4.36 -25.76
C ASN A 21 -14.83 3.69 -25.23
N ALA A 22 -13.73 3.87 -25.93
CA ALA A 22 -12.40 3.38 -25.53
C ALA A 22 -11.35 4.45 -25.83
N GLN A 23 -10.29 4.44 -25.05
CA GLN A 23 -9.09 5.23 -25.33
C GLN A 23 -8.30 4.58 -26.48
N ASP A 24 -7.79 5.38 -27.43
CA ASP A 24 -6.97 4.85 -28.52
C ASP A 24 -5.52 4.62 -28.09
N LYS A 25 -5.07 5.24 -26.98
CA LYS A 25 -3.69 5.23 -26.51
C LYS A 25 -3.62 5.31 -24.98
N VAL A 26 -2.74 4.48 -24.36
CA VAL A 26 -2.50 4.44 -22.92
C VAL A 26 -1.02 4.11 -22.64
N GLU A 27 -0.47 4.51 -21.49
CA GLU A 27 0.87 4.11 -21.05
C GLU A 27 0.87 2.69 -20.47
N CYS A 28 2.03 2.02 -20.50
CA CYS A 28 2.24 0.84 -19.66
C CYS A 28 1.86 1.17 -18.21
N TRP A 29 1.22 0.21 -17.55
CA TRP A 29 0.74 0.30 -16.17
C TRP A 29 -0.28 1.42 -15.89
N ASP A 30 -0.80 2.08 -16.92
CA ASP A 30 -2.01 2.89 -16.82
C ASP A 30 -3.24 2.10 -17.20
N ARG A 31 -4.40 2.67 -16.95
CA ARG A 31 -5.70 2.00 -17.08
C ARG A 31 -6.33 2.28 -18.44
N PHE A 32 -6.47 1.23 -19.25
CA PHE A 32 -7.37 1.22 -20.42
C PHE A 32 -8.78 0.85 -19.98
N GLU A 33 -9.80 1.53 -20.48
CA GLU A 33 -11.20 1.29 -20.12
C GLU A 33 -12.09 1.13 -21.34
N LEU A 34 -12.93 0.10 -21.35
CA LEU A 34 -14.07 -0.07 -22.23
C LEU A 34 -15.35 0.26 -21.47
N SER A 35 -16.24 1.02 -22.09
CA SER A 35 -17.55 1.38 -21.52
C SER A 35 -18.69 1.05 -22.48
N PHE A 36 -19.74 0.45 -21.94
CA PHE A 36 -20.94 0.04 -22.66
C PHE A 36 -22.17 0.60 -21.97
N LYS A 37 -23.07 1.24 -22.72
CA LYS A 37 -24.42 1.61 -22.26
C LYS A 37 -25.39 0.52 -22.69
N GLN A 38 -25.96 -0.22 -21.71
CA GLN A 38 -26.86 -1.32 -21.99
C GLN A 38 -27.88 -1.53 -20.86
N VAL A 39 -29.15 -1.45 -21.20
CA VAL A 39 -30.24 -1.81 -20.27
C VAL A 39 -30.29 -3.33 -20.11
N THR A 40 -30.43 -3.79 -18.89
CA THR A 40 -30.51 -5.22 -18.52
C THR A 40 -31.84 -5.51 -17.85
N LYS A 41 -32.44 -6.65 -18.18
CA LYS A 41 -33.56 -7.19 -17.42
C LYS A 41 -33.02 -7.90 -16.17
N GLY A 42 -33.60 -7.61 -15.01
CA GLY A 42 -33.17 -8.18 -13.73
C GLY A 42 -32.05 -7.38 -13.04
N ASN A 43 -31.28 -8.05 -12.19
CA ASN A 43 -30.20 -7.41 -11.47
C ASN A 43 -28.97 -7.19 -12.36
N PRO A 44 -28.56 -5.94 -12.66
CA PRO A 44 -27.44 -5.66 -13.55
C PRO A 44 -26.08 -6.16 -12.99
N PHE A 45 -25.97 -6.31 -11.68
CA PHE A 45 -24.76 -6.84 -11.03
C PHE A 45 -24.55 -8.36 -11.25
N ASP A 46 -25.55 -9.07 -11.78
CA ASP A 46 -25.44 -10.49 -12.14
C ASP A 46 -24.99 -10.70 -13.59
N THR A 47 -24.80 -9.61 -14.35
CA THR A 47 -24.35 -9.67 -15.73
C THR A 47 -22.91 -10.14 -15.80
N ARG A 48 -22.65 -11.27 -16.46
CA ARG A 48 -21.30 -11.72 -16.78
C ARG A 48 -20.77 -10.85 -17.92
N LEU A 49 -19.60 -10.26 -17.67
CA LEU A 49 -18.88 -9.45 -18.64
C LEU A 49 -17.38 -9.61 -18.39
N SER A 50 -16.62 -9.88 -19.43
CA SER A 50 -15.16 -9.94 -19.38
C SER A 50 -14.56 -9.55 -20.72
N ALA A 51 -13.27 -9.31 -20.78
CA ALA A 51 -12.53 -9.20 -22.04
C ALA A 51 -11.18 -9.88 -21.95
N THR A 52 -10.79 -10.50 -23.06
CA THR A 52 -9.45 -11.04 -23.24
C THR A 52 -8.64 -10.07 -24.11
N PHE A 53 -7.50 -9.65 -23.57
CA PHE A 53 -6.54 -8.75 -24.19
C PHE A 53 -5.30 -9.52 -24.65
N VAL A 54 -4.76 -9.20 -25.85
CA VAL A 54 -3.62 -9.89 -26.43
C VAL A 54 -2.66 -8.90 -27.11
N CYS A 55 -1.37 -9.02 -26.80
CA CYS A 55 -0.27 -8.33 -27.49
C CYS A 55 0.93 -9.30 -27.62
N GLY A 56 1.26 -9.73 -28.83
CA GLY A 56 2.28 -10.75 -29.05
C GLY A 56 1.98 -12.06 -28.31
N LYS A 57 2.85 -12.41 -27.36
CA LYS A 57 2.67 -13.59 -26.48
C LYS A 57 1.87 -13.30 -25.21
N GLU A 58 1.71 -12.02 -24.89
CA GLU A 58 0.95 -11.61 -23.70
C GLU A 58 -0.54 -11.80 -23.94
N LYS A 59 -1.18 -12.48 -22.98
CA LYS A 59 -2.63 -12.71 -22.98
C LYS A 59 -3.16 -12.61 -21.58
N LYS A 60 -4.18 -11.75 -21.40
CA LYS A 60 -4.82 -11.58 -20.09
C LYS A 60 -6.33 -11.42 -20.25
N THR A 61 -7.09 -12.09 -19.40
CA THR A 61 -8.55 -11.92 -19.31
C THR A 61 -8.85 -11.18 -18.00
N VAL A 62 -9.72 -10.18 -18.08
CA VAL A 62 -10.17 -9.40 -16.94
C VAL A 62 -11.69 -9.35 -16.90
N GLU A 63 -12.24 -9.34 -15.69
CA GLU A 63 -13.68 -9.22 -15.48
C GLU A 63 -14.14 -7.77 -15.58
N GLY A 64 -15.34 -7.57 -16.11
CA GLY A 64 -16.03 -6.30 -16.12
C GLY A 64 -17.02 -6.20 -14.96
N PHE A 65 -17.61 -5.02 -14.82
CA PHE A 65 -18.55 -4.72 -13.74
C PHE A 65 -19.62 -3.73 -14.19
N TYR A 66 -20.75 -3.71 -13.47
CA TYR A 66 -21.77 -2.69 -13.61
C TYR A 66 -21.41 -1.45 -12.80
N ASP A 67 -21.48 -0.28 -13.42
CA ASP A 67 -21.05 1.01 -12.84
C ASP A 67 -22.19 2.01 -12.65
N GLY A 68 -23.43 1.55 -12.62
CA GLY A 68 -24.60 2.41 -12.48
C GLY A 68 -25.10 2.96 -13.81
N GLU A 69 -26.30 3.53 -13.82
CA GLU A 69 -26.92 4.21 -14.97
C GLU A 69 -26.84 3.43 -16.28
N ASN A 70 -27.12 2.13 -16.22
CA ASN A 70 -27.00 1.19 -17.35
C ASN A 70 -25.59 1.15 -17.99
N THR A 71 -24.55 1.49 -17.25
CA THR A 71 -23.16 1.47 -17.70
C THR A 71 -22.45 0.23 -17.20
N TYR A 72 -21.78 -0.46 -18.11
CA TYR A 72 -20.85 -1.56 -17.82
C TYR A 72 -19.45 -1.18 -18.24
N ARG A 73 -18.45 -1.55 -17.42
CA ARG A 73 -17.04 -1.24 -17.69
C ARG A 73 -16.17 -2.48 -17.65
N ILE A 74 -15.12 -2.45 -18.44
CA ILE A 74 -14.00 -3.37 -18.35
C ILE A 74 -12.73 -2.52 -18.25
N ARG A 75 -11.89 -2.79 -17.26
CA ARG A 75 -10.63 -2.07 -17.05
C ARG A 75 -9.46 -3.01 -17.18
N PHE A 76 -8.44 -2.56 -17.88
CA PHE A 76 -7.25 -3.33 -18.14
C PHE A 76 -5.98 -2.48 -17.94
N MET A 77 -4.99 -3.03 -17.24
CA MET A 77 -3.68 -2.42 -17.03
C MET A 77 -2.63 -3.18 -17.86
N PRO A 78 -2.23 -2.65 -19.03
CA PRO A 78 -1.21 -3.29 -19.87
C PRO A 78 0.18 -3.11 -19.26
N ALA A 79 1.00 -4.17 -19.28
CA ALA A 79 2.38 -4.14 -18.79
C ALA A 79 3.43 -4.07 -19.93
N VAL A 80 3.02 -4.15 -21.19
CA VAL A 80 3.93 -4.20 -22.35
C VAL A 80 3.46 -3.20 -23.40
N ALA A 81 4.39 -2.39 -23.89
CA ALA A 81 4.14 -1.46 -25.00
C ALA A 81 3.90 -2.21 -26.31
N GLY A 82 3.02 -1.69 -27.16
CA GLY A 82 2.67 -2.26 -28.45
C GLY A 82 1.20 -2.13 -28.79
N GLU A 83 0.80 -2.75 -29.91
CA GLU A 83 -0.61 -2.82 -30.30
C GLU A 83 -1.30 -3.98 -29.59
N TRP A 84 -2.30 -3.67 -28.80
CA TRP A 84 -3.15 -4.60 -28.10
C TRP A 84 -4.48 -4.79 -28.82
N ARG A 85 -4.95 -6.03 -28.82
CA ARG A 85 -6.28 -6.40 -29.34
C ARG A 85 -7.12 -6.97 -28.21
N TYR A 86 -8.43 -6.72 -28.27
CA TYR A 86 -9.34 -7.29 -27.28
C TYR A 86 -10.54 -7.95 -27.95
N VAL A 87 -11.13 -8.89 -27.22
CA VAL A 87 -12.45 -9.46 -27.50
C VAL A 87 -13.22 -9.61 -26.22
N THR A 88 -14.48 -9.14 -26.19
CA THR A 88 -15.34 -9.23 -25.03
C THR A 88 -16.15 -10.52 -25.01
N SER A 89 -16.49 -10.98 -23.82
CA SER A 89 -17.46 -12.06 -23.56
C SER A 89 -18.52 -11.55 -22.60
N SER A 90 -19.80 -11.77 -22.89
CA SER A 90 -20.89 -11.32 -22.04
C SER A 90 -22.12 -12.20 -22.16
N SER A 91 -22.90 -12.28 -21.07
CA SER A 91 -24.26 -12.86 -21.08
C SER A 91 -25.26 -12.01 -21.87
N ILE A 92 -24.93 -10.76 -22.18
CA ILE A 92 -25.74 -9.84 -22.99
C ILE A 92 -25.16 -9.77 -24.40
N GLY A 93 -25.90 -10.23 -25.41
CA GLY A 93 -25.46 -10.30 -26.79
C GLY A 93 -24.93 -8.99 -27.35
N ALA A 94 -25.49 -7.84 -26.94
CA ALA A 94 -25.02 -6.52 -27.37
C ALA A 94 -23.58 -6.19 -26.92
N MET A 95 -23.09 -6.79 -25.84
CA MET A 95 -21.73 -6.62 -25.32
C MET A 95 -20.82 -7.81 -25.61
N ASN A 96 -21.37 -8.92 -26.14
CA ASN A 96 -20.60 -10.13 -26.42
C ASN A 96 -19.89 -10.04 -27.78
N GLY A 97 -18.65 -10.56 -27.85
CA GLY A 97 -17.87 -10.66 -29.09
C GLY A 97 -17.41 -9.32 -29.67
N ARG A 98 -17.44 -8.24 -28.90
CA ARG A 98 -16.93 -6.93 -29.35
C ARG A 98 -15.41 -6.98 -29.44
N LYS A 99 -14.88 -6.49 -30.55
CA LYS A 99 -13.43 -6.50 -30.84
C LYS A 99 -12.94 -5.07 -31.07
N GLY A 100 -11.69 -4.82 -30.73
CA GLY A 100 -11.01 -3.57 -31.05
C GLY A 100 -9.51 -3.66 -30.76
N THR A 101 -8.83 -2.57 -31.05
CA THR A 101 -7.40 -2.40 -30.84
C THR A 101 -7.14 -1.07 -30.13
N PHE A 102 -6.00 -0.98 -29.46
CA PHE A 102 -5.48 0.26 -28.89
C PHE A 102 -3.96 0.17 -28.78
N THR A 103 -3.30 1.30 -28.70
CA THR A 103 -1.84 1.38 -28.60
C THR A 103 -1.40 1.60 -27.15
N VAL A 104 -0.45 0.80 -26.70
CA VAL A 104 0.24 1.00 -25.41
C VAL A 104 1.62 1.57 -25.69
N ILE A 105 1.91 2.72 -25.08
CA ILE A 105 3.22 3.38 -25.14
C ILE A 105 4.04 3.07 -23.89
N PRO A 106 5.38 3.21 -23.92
CA PRO A 106 6.19 3.12 -22.72
C PRO A 106 5.68 4.05 -21.63
N ALA A 107 5.87 3.64 -20.37
CA ALA A 107 5.53 4.44 -19.20
C ALA A 107 6.31 5.75 -19.17
N GLY A 108 5.65 6.81 -18.72
CA GLY A 108 6.28 8.08 -18.43
C GLY A 108 7.20 8.01 -17.19
N LYS A 109 7.98 9.07 -16.98
CA LYS A 109 9.02 9.17 -15.94
C LYS A 109 8.52 8.86 -14.51
N ASP A 110 7.28 9.25 -14.20
CA ASP A 110 6.72 9.12 -12.85
C ASP A 110 5.76 7.90 -12.73
N ASN A 111 5.77 7.03 -13.75
CA ASN A 111 4.97 5.83 -13.78
C ASN A 111 5.88 4.59 -13.72
N HIS A 112 6.14 4.11 -12.51
CA HIS A 112 7.01 2.96 -12.22
C HIS A 112 6.28 1.61 -12.26
N GLY A 113 4.97 1.62 -12.52
CA GLY A 113 4.11 0.44 -12.44
C GLY A 113 3.73 0.09 -11.01
N MET A 114 3.26 -1.14 -10.80
CA MET A 114 2.85 -1.62 -9.48
C MET A 114 4.05 -2.04 -8.63
N VAL A 115 3.89 -2.00 -7.32
CA VAL A 115 4.90 -2.51 -6.38
C VAL A 115 4.85 -4.03 -6.32
N LEU A 116 6.01 -4.65 -6.32
CA LEU A 116 6.24 -6.09 -6.28
C LEU A 116 7.20 -6.44 -5.14
N VAL A 117 7.20 -7.69 -4.70
CA VAL A 117 8.24 -8.21 -3.82
C VAL A 117 9.55 -8.32 -4.58
N ASP A 118 10.65 -7.89 -3.96
CA ASP A 118 12.01 -7.99 -4.48
C ASP A 118 12.87 -8.92 -3.59
N GLY A 119 13.26 -10.06 -4.15
CA GLY A 119 13.91 -11.12 -3.37
C GLY A 119 13.01 -11.65 -2.26
N GLU A 120 13.54 -11.80 -1.04
CA GLU A 120 12.78 -12.33 0.10
C GLU A 120 12.24 -11.21 1.01
N HIS A 121 12.88 -10.04 1.07
CA HIS A 121 12.65 -9.09 2.16
C HIS A 121 12.37 -7.65 1.72
N ASN A 122 12.46 -7.37 0.44
CA ASN A 122 12.37 -6.03 -0.10
C ASN A 122 11.20 -5.86 -1.05
N PHE A 123 10.99 -4.62 -1.49
CA PHE A 123 10.02 -4.26 -2.51
C PHE A 123 10.67 -3.43 -3.62
N LYS A 124 10.11 -3.54 -4.82
CA LYS A 124 10.43 -2.70 -5.98
C LYS A 124 9.19 -2.44 -6.82
N TYR A 125 9.25 -1.41 -7.63
CA TYR A 125 8.28 -1.21 -8.69
C TYR A 125 8.50 -2.16 -9.87
N ALA A 126 7.52 -2.28 -10.73
CA ALA A 126 7.56 -3.15 -11.92
C ALA A 126 8.69 -2.80 -12.90
N ASP A 127 9.13 -1.55 -12.96
CA ASP A 127 10.27 -1.10 -13.76
C ASP A 127 11.65 -1.37 -13.11
N GLY A 128 11.66 -1.94 -11.89
CA GLY A 128 12.87 -2.23 -11.12
C GLY A 128 13.32 -1.13 -10.15
N THR A 129 12.68 0.03 -10.15
CA THR A 129 12.94 1.10 -9.17
C THR A 129 12.64 0.60 -7.76
N ARG A 130 13.55 0.82 -6.83
CA ARG A 130 13.40 0.40 -5.42
C ARG A 130 12.23 1.10 -4.75
N TYR A 131 11.54 0.37 -3.89
CA TYR A 131 10.45 0.87 -3.10
C TYR A 131 10.64 0.54 -1.62
N TYR A 132 10.68 1.55 -0.78
CA TYR A 132 10.72 1.42 0.68
C TYR A 132 9.39 1.93 1.25
N PRO A 133 8.53 1.06 1.79
CA PRO A 133 7.26 1.49 2.39
C PRO A 133 7.48 2.49 3.54
N MET A 134 7.18 3.75 3.29
CA MET A 134 7.15 4.84 4.29
C MET A 134 5.68 5.23 4.46
N GLY A 135 4.94 4.34 5.13
CA GLY A 135 3.48 4.41 5.20
C GLY A 135 2.95 5.25 6.34
N THR A 136 1.66 5.56 6.26
CA THR A 136 0.86 6.08 7.35
C THR A 136 -0.52 5.43 7.39
N THR A 137 -1.27 5.68 8.46
CA THR A 137 -2.63 5.17 8.66
C THR A 137 -3.62 6.31 8.70
N ALA A 138 -4.70 6.21 7.91
CA ALA A 138 -5.86 7.10 7.94
C ALA A 138 -7.12 6.28 7.63
N TYR A 139 -7.59 5.50 8.61
CA TYR A 139 -8.53 4.39 8.36
C TYR A 139 -9.82 4.78 7.66
N ALA A 140 -10.54 5.80 8.13
CA ALA A 140 -11.85 6.16 7.60
C ALA A 140 -11.85 7.48 6.81
N TRP A 141 -10.70 7.96 6.35
CA TRP A 141 -10.59 9.28 5.73
C TRP A 141 -11.50 9.49 4.51
N THR A 142 -11.74 8.44 3.73
CA THR A 142 -12.62 8.50 2.55
C THR A 142 -14.11 8.60 2.89
N HIS A 143 -14.46 8.36 4.15
CA HIS A 143 -15.85 8.44 4.66
C HIS A 143 -16.15 9.78 5.35
N MET A 144 -15.13 10.62 5.51
CA MET A 144 -15.27 11.92 6.16
C MET A 144 -15.83 12.97 5.21
N LYS A 145 -16.13 14.17 5.74
CA LYS A 145 -16.54 15.32 4.92
C LYS A 145 -15.46 15.66 3.88
N GLU A 146 -15.86 16.15 2.72
CA GLU A 146 -14.96 16.50 1.62
C GLU A 146 -13.80 17.40 2.08
N THR A 147 -14.06 18.39 2.94
CA THR A 147 -13.03 19.28 3.50
C THR A 147 -11.95 18.53 4.28
N THR A 148 -12.33 17.50 5.05
CA THR A 148 -11.38 16.65 5.78
C THR A 148 -10.58 15.78 4.81
N GLN A 149 -11.23 15.24 3.79
CA GLN A 149 -10.56 14.42 2.76
C GLN A 149 -9.52 15.23 1.99
N GLU A 150 -9.83 16.48 1.60
CA GLU A 150 -8.87 17.35 0.92
C GLU A 150 -7.71 17.77 1.83
N ALA A 151 -7.97 18.05 3.12
CA ALA A 151 -6.92 18.28 4.11
C ALA A 151 -6.01 17.05 4.29
N THR A 152 -6.58 15.84 4.21
CA THR A 152 -5.82 14.58 4.26
C THR A 152 -4.88 14.43 3.08
N LEU A 153 -5.36 14.67 1.86
CA LEU A 153 -4.53 14.61 0.65
C LEU A 153 -3.38 15.63 0.69
N LYS A 154 -3.65 16.82 1.20
CA LYS A 154 -2.61 17.84 1.43
C LYS A 154 -1.55 17.33 2.41
N SER A 155 -1.96 16.79 3.55
CA SER A 155 -1.07 16.21 4.56
C SER A 155 -0.20 15.08 3.99
N PHE A 156 -0.78 14.21 3.17
CA PHE A 156 -0.03 13.13 2.50
C PHE A 156 1.08 13.69 1.58
N GLY A 157 0.79 14.68 0.77
CA GLY A 157 1.77 15.30 -0.12
C GLY A 157 2.88 16.04 0.63
N GLU A 158 2.57 16.70 1.74
CA GLU A 158 3.54 17.41 2.57
C GLU A 158 4.47 16.47 3.34
N ALA A 159 3.93 15.39 3.88
CA ALA A 159 4.67 14.43 4.71
C ALA A 159 5.60 13.51 3.90
N GLY A 160 5.36 13.34 2.59
CA GLY A 160 6.15 12.45 1.75
C GLY A 160 5.93 10.97 2.05
N PHE A 161 4.78 10.61 2.58
CA PHE A 161 4.36 9.20 2.66
C PHE A 161 4.18 8.62 1.26
N ASN A 162 4.48 7.33 1.10
CA ASN A 162 4.29 6.62 -0.16
C ASN A 162 3.35 5.40 -0.02
N LYS A 163 2.71 5.22 1.13
CA LYS A 163 1.72 4.18 1.41
C LYS A 163 0.70 4.70 2.43
N VAL A 164 -0.57 4.39 2.25
CA VAL A 164 -1.61 4.64 3.25
C VAL A 164 -2.48 3.42 3.47
N ARG A 165 -2.67 3.03 4.75
CA ARG A 165 -3.66 2.02 5.14
C ARG A 165 -5.00 2.67 5.36
N MET A 166 -6.03 2.14 4.70
CA MET A 166 -7.37 2.69 4.72
C MET A 166 -8.45 1.62 4.58
N CYS A 167 -9.57 1.80 5.27
CA CYS A 167 -10.69 0.88 5.23
C CYS A 167 -11.59 1.15 4.02
N VAL A 168 -12.00 0.09 3.34
CA VAL A 168 -13.05 0.20 2.30
C VAL A 168 -14.41 0.41 2.95
N PHE A 169 -14.77 -0.38 3.95
CA PHE A 169 -16.02 -0.17 4.70
C PHE A 169 -15.89 0.93 5.74
N PRO A 170 -16.97 1.66 6.07
CA PRO A 170 -16.98 2.63 7.13
C PRO A 170 -16.67 1.96 8.49
N LYS A 171 -15.94 2.67 9.34
CA LYS A 171 -15.47 2.17 10.64
C LYS A 171 -16.26 2.83 11.78
N ASN A 172 -16.96 2.01 12.60
CA ASN A 172 -17.63 2.47 13.81
C ASN A 172 -16.70 2.31 15.02
N TYR A 173 -16.10 3.39 15.45
CA TYR A 173 -15.19 3.41 16.57
C TYR A 173 -15.49 4.58 17.51
N SER A 174 -15.08 4.49 18.79
CA SER A 174 -15.39 5.53 19.80
C SER A 174 -14.94 6.94 19.39
N LEU A 175 -13.93 7.03 18.56
CA LEU A 175 -13.35 8.28 18.03
C LEU A 175 -13.84 8.62 16.61
N VAL A 176 -14.64 7.77 15.95
CA VAL A 176 -15.23 7.97 14.63
C VAL A 176 -16.71 7.67 14.73
N LYS A 177 -17.52 8.70 14.87
CA LYS A 177 -18.98 8.58 15.03
C LYS A 177 -19.74 9.17 13.85
N ASP A 178 -19.05 9.79 12.90
CA ASP A 178 -19.70 10.39 11.74
C ASP A 178 -20.38 9.31 10.90
N GLU A 179 -21.57 9.63 10.42
CA GLU A 179 -22.27 8.81 9.46
C GLU A 179 -21.69 9.10 8.06
N PRO A 180 -21.26 8.09 7.30
CA PRO A 180 -20.74 8.32 5.96
C PRO A 180 -21.83 8.79 5.01
N ALA A 181 -21.46 9.62 4.03
CA ALA A 181 -22.39 10.11 3.01
C ALA A 181 -22.80 9.02 1.99
N LEU A 182 -21.96 8.02 1.79
CA LEU A 182 -22.13 6.93 0.83
C LEU A 182 -21.90 5.58 1.51
N TYR A 183 -22.57 4.56 1.02
CA TYR A 183 -22.47 3.18 1.52
C TYR A 183 -22.18 2.20 0.39
N PRO A 184 -21.55 1.05 0.66
CA PRO A 184 -21.14 0.10 -0.37
C PRO A 184 -22.31 -0.65 -1.03
N PHE A 185 -23.49 -0.68 -0.41
CA PHE A 185 -24.68 -1.37 -0.91
C PHE A 185 -25.88 -0.43 -1.00
N GLU A 186 -26.81 -0.72 -1.92
CA GLU A 186 -28.07 0.01 -2.03
C GLU A 186 -28.92 -0.18 -0.76
N ILE A 187 -29.61 0.87 -0.34
CA ILE A 187 -30.55 0.82 0.79
C ILE A 187 -31.87 0.23 0.30
N ARG A 188 -32.22 -0.95 0.81
CA ARG A 188 -33.53 -1.57 0.53
C ARG A 188 -34.65 -0.87 1.27
N LYS A 189 -34.38 -0.51 2.54
CA LYS A 189 -35.39 0.06 3.44
C LYS A 189 -34.71 0.79 4.61
N THR A 190 -35.30 1.90 5.02
CA THR A 190 -34.97 2.55 6.30
C THR A 190 -36.09 2.23 7.29
N ILE A 191 -35.75 1.69 8.43
CA ILE A 191 -36.66 1.37 9.54
C ILE A 191 -36.27 2.19 10.77
N LYS A 192 -37.23 2.44 11.67
CA LYS A 192 -36.98 3.02 12.98
C LYS A 192 -36.98 1.91 14.02
N ASP A 193 -35.97 1.90 14.87
CA ASP A 193 -35.94 1.02 16.05
C ASP A 193 -36.97 1.48 17.10
N LYS A 194 -37.03 0.75 18.23
CA LYS A 194 -37.99 1.07 19.31
C LYS A 194 -37.69 2.41 19.98
N GLU A 195 -36.48 2.87 19.89
CA GLU A 195 -35.97 4.14 20.41
C GLU A 195 -36.12 5.29 19.39
N GLY A 196 -36.61 5.01 18.18
CA GLY A 196 -36.80 5.98 17.11
C GLY A 196 -35.56 6.26 16.27
N ASN A 197 -34.45 5.55 16.49
CA ASN A 197 -33.25 5.69 15.67
C ASN A 197 -33.43 5.04 14.30
N GLU A 198 -32.90 5.65 13.27
CA GLU A 198 -32.95 5.09 11.91
C GLU A 198 -31.92 3.97 11.73
N ARG A 199 -32.41 2.82 11.28
CA ARG A 199 -31.60 1.67 10.86
C ARG A 199 -31.85 1.39 9.38
N LYS A 200 -30.76 1.17 8.65
CA LYS A 200 -30.80 0.81 7.22
C LYS A 200 -30.78 -0.70 7.05
N GLU A 201 -31.65 -1.21 6.18
CA GLU A 201 -31.58 -2.57 5.66
C GLU A 201 -30.99 -2.51 4.25
N TRP A 202 -29.95 -3.30 4.01
CA TRP A 202 -29.21 -3.30 2.75
C TRP A 202 -29.77 -4.30 1.75
N ASP A 203 -29.66 -3.96 0.47
CA ASP A 203 -29.78 -4.92 -0.62
C ASP A 203 -28.37 -5.46 -0.96
N PHE A 204 -27.98 -6.55 -0.31
CA PHE A 204 -26.66 -7.16 -0.51
C PHE A 204 -26.46 -7.76 -1.91
N ASP A 205 -27.49 -7.82 -2.74
CA ASP A 205 -27.37 -8.20 -4.15
C ASP A 205 -27.03 -7.03 -5.05
N ARG A 206 -27.08 -5.79 -4.54
CA ARG A 206 -26.88 -4.55 -5.29
C ARG A 206 -25.90 -3.62 -4.58
N PHE A 207 -24.81 -3.35 -5.26
CA PHE A 207 -23.83 -2.36 -4.78
C PHE A 207 -24.30 -0.94 -5.09
N ASP A 208 -23.82 0.05 -4.33
CA ASP A 208 -23.96 1.45 -4.70
C ASP A 208 -22.74 1.89 -5.54
N PRO A 209 -22.88 2.09 -6.86
CA PRO A 209 -21.78 2.51 -7.71
C PRO A 209 -21.16 3.84 -7.30
N ALA A 210 -21.94 4.77 -6.74
CA ALA A 210 -21.45 6.08 -6.32
C ALA A 210 -20.40 5.97 -5.19
N PHE A 211 -20.58 5.02 -4.27
CA PHE A 211 -19.60 4.73 -3.23
C PHE A 211 -18.25 4.30 -3.83
N PHE A 212 -18.28 3.36 -4.78
CA PHE A 212 -17.05 2.86 -5.40
C PHE A 212 -16.40 3.90 -6.32
N GLN A 213 -17.16 4.68 -7.05
CA GLN A 213 -16.66 5.79 -7.87
C GLN A 213 -15.96 6.84 -7.00
N HIS A 214 -16.49 7.13 -5.81
CA HIS A 214 -15.84 8.00 -4.84
C HIS A 214 -14.51 7.41 -4.34
N LEU A 215 -14.50 6.13 -3.96
CA LEU A 215 -13.28 5.41 -3.54
C LEU A 215 -12.21 5.44 -4.66
N GLU A 216 -12.61 5.16 -5.90
CA GLU A 216 -11.74 5.20 -7.08
C GLU A 216 -11.13 6.59 -7.31
N LYS A 217 -11.93 7.66 -7.16
CA LYS A 217 -11.44 9.04 -7.22
C LYS A 217 -10.32 9.28 -6.21
N ARG A 218 -10.46 8.79 -4.98
CA ARG A 218 -9.45 8.93 -3.92
C ARG A 218 -8.19 8.11 -4.20
N ILE A 219 -8.33 6.88 -4.71
CA ILE A 219 -7.20 6.05 -5.13
C ILE A 219 -6.44 6.69 -6.30
N ASP A 220 -7.13 7.26 -7.28
CA ASP A 220 -6.49 8.01 -8.37
C ASP A 220 -5.73 9.26 -7.86
N GLN A 221 -6.26 9.95 -6.86
CA GLN A 221 -5.57 11.08 -6.22
C GLN A 221 -4.31 10.63 -5.48
N LEU A 222 -4.37 9.51 -4.75
CA LEU A 222 -3.20 8.89 -4.11
C LEU A 222 -2.15 8.49 -5.15
N ASN A 223 -2.56 7.88 -6.26
CA ASN A 223 -1.67 7.51 -7.37
C ASN A 223 -0.90 8.72 -7.93
N ARG A 224 -1.58 9.86 -8.12
CA ARG A 224 -0.94 11.09 -8.58
C ARG A 224 0.06 11.67 -7.56
N LEU A 225 -0.08 11.35 -6.29
CA LEU A 225 0.86 11.71 -5.23
C LEU A 225 1.98 10.68 -5.06
N GLY A 226 2.01 9.59 -5.85
CA GLY A 226 2.95 8.49 -5.70
C GLY A 226 2.73 7.67 -4.43
N ILE A 227 1.46 7.49 -4.02
CA ILE A 227 1.08 6.81 -2.78
C ILE A 227 0.32 5.53 -3.09
N GLU A 228 0.78 4.43 -2.52
CA GLU A 228 0.12 3.14 -2.55
C GLU A 228 -1.09 3.12 -1.60
N ALA A 229 -2.23 2.65 -2.11
CA ALA A 229 -3.46 2.47 -1.36
C ALA A 229 -3.54 1.04 -0.82
N ASP A 230 -3.21 0.85 0.45
CA ASP A 230 -3.30 -0.42 1.16
C ASP A 230 -4.74 -0.57 1.70
N LEU A 231 -5.58 -1.25 0.91
CA LEU A 231 -7.03 -1.31 1.11
C LEU A 231 -7.41 -2.44 2.07
N ILE A 232 -7.89 -2.07 3.24
CA ILE A 232 -8.45 -3.00 4.22
C ILE A 232 -9.86 -3.38 3.77
N LEU A 233 -10.01 -4.62 3.28
CA LEU A 233 -11.26 -5.10 2.71
C LEU A 233 -12.32 -5.41 3.78
N PHE A 234 -11.89 -5.92 4.95
CA PHE A 234 -12.77 -6.29 6.06
C PHE A 234 -12.21 -5.85 7.41
N HIS A 235 -13.10 -5.62 8.37
CA HIS A 235 -12.74 -5.34 9.77
C HIS A 235 -13.95 -5.60 10.69
N PRO A 236 -13.74 -5.86 12.01
CA PRO A 236 -14.81 -6.16 12.97
C PRO A 236 -15.38 -4.92 13.67
N TYR A 237 -15.14 -3.72 13.17
CA TYR A 237 -15.46 -2.47 13.87
C TYR A 237 -16.83 -1.89 13.56
N ASP A 238 -17.67 -2.61 12.84
CA ASP A 238 -19.04 -2.23 12.58
C ASP A 238 -19.88 -2.34 13.87
N LYS A 239 -19.67 -3.41 14.62
CA LYS A 239 -20.41 -3.70 15.88
C LYS A 239 -21.92 -3.64 15.71
N GLY A 240 -22.42 -4.07 14.56
CA GLY A 240 -23.82 -4.12 14.21
C GLY A 240 -24.46 -2.78 13.84
N ARG A 241 -23.66 -1.70 13.69
CA ARG A 241 -24.19 -0.40 13.27
C ARG A 241 -24.74 -0.44 11.84
N TRP A 242 -23.99 -1.05 10.94
CA TRP A 242 -24.37 -1.21 9.54
C TRP A 242 -24.55 -2.68 9.15
N GLY A 243 -23.91 -3.63 9.83
CA GLY A 243 -23.99 -5.06 9.61
C GLY A 243 -23.03 -5.60 8.54
N PHE A 244 -22.03 -4.82 8.14
CA PHE A 244 -21.03 -5.25 7.13
C PHE A 244 -20.03 -6.26 7.68
N ASP A 245 -19.83 -6.30 9.01
CA ASP A 245 -19.03 -7.32 9.69
C ASP A 245 -19.76 -8.66 9.89
N ALA A 246 -21.04 -8.71 9.58
CA ALA A 246 -21.90 -9.91 9.72
C ALA A 246 -22.47 -10.41 8.39
N MET A 247 -21.94 -9.96 7.25
CA MET A 247 -22.37 -10.41 5.93
C MET A 247 -22.11 -11.92 5.72
N SER A 248 -22.99 -12.58 4.96
CA SER A 248 -22.82 -13.99 4.62
C SER A 248 -21.56 -14.22 3.76
N ASN A 249 -21.08 -15.46 3.74
CA ASN A 249 -19.92 -15.82 2.91
C ASN A 249 -20.15 -15.55 1.42
N GLU A 250 -21.37 -15.76 0.93
CA GLU A 250 -21.77 -15.51 -0.46
C GLU A 250 -21.68 -14.02 -0.79
N VAL A 251 -22.18 -13.16 0.11
CA VAL A 251 -22.09 -11.70 -0.04
C VAL A 251 -20.63 -11.24 -0.01
N ASN A 252 -19.82 -11.78 0.89
CA ASN A 252 -18.40 -11.46 0.97
C ASN A 252 -17.63 -11.84 -0.31
N VAL A 253 -17.89 -13.02 -0.88
CA VAL A 253 -17.29 -13.46 -2.15
C VAL A 253 -17.76 -12.57 -3.30
N ARG A 254 -19.05 -12.22 -3.34
CA ARG A 254 -19.62 -11.30 -4.35
C ARG A 254 -18.95 -9.91 -4.27
N TYR A 255 -18.79 -9.38 -3.06
CA TYR A 255 -18.09 -8.11 -2.82
C TYR A 255 -16.63 -8.17 -3.29
N ILE A 256 -15.87 -9.21 -2.91
CA ILE A 256 -14.47 -9.37 -3.36
C ILE A 256 -14.39 -9.37 -4.90
N LYS A 257 -15.24 -10.12 -5.59
CA LYS A 257 -15.26 -10.15 -7.05
C LYS A 257 -15.56 -8.79 -7.66
N TYR A 258 -16.51 -8.07 -7.10
CA TYR A 258 -16.89 -6.76 -7.59
C TYR A 258 -15.77 -5.72 -7.38
N ILE A 259 -15.18 -5.65 -6.17
CA ILE A 259 -14.13 -4.69 -5.88
C ILE A 259 -12.83 -5.00 -6.66
N THR A 260 -12.47 -6.27 -6.84
CA THR A 260 -11.31 -6.65 -7.65
C THR A 260 -11.52 -6.31 -9.13
N ALA A 261 -12.69 -6.58 -9.71
CA ALA A 261 -12.99 -6.19 -11.08
C ALA A 261 -12.89 -4.67 -11.29
N ARG A 262 -13.24 -3.86 -10.27
CA ARG A 262 -13.16 -2.40 -10.33
C ARG A 262 -11.73 -1.87 -10.14
N LEU A 263 -10.99 -2.41 -9.17
CA LEU A 263 -9.75 -1.79 -8.66
C LEU A 263 -8.46 -2.49 -9.08
N ALA A 264 -8.49 -3.72 -9.54
CA ALA A 264 -7.25 -4.44 -9.91
C ALA A 264 -6.48 -3.79 -11.07
N SER A 265 -7.08 -2.89 -11.84
CA SER A 265 -6.39 -2.12 -12.88
C SER A 265 -5.71 -0.84 -12.36
N PHE A 266 -5.78 -0.55 -11.07
CA PHE A 266 -5.07 0.55 -10.43
C PHE A 266 -3.71 0.05 -9.95
N ARG A 267 -2.61 0.56 -10.49
CA ARG A 267 -1.25 0.09 -10.16
C ARG A 267 -0.84 0.30 -8.72
N ASN A 268 -1.48 1.24 -8.02
CA ASN A 268 -1.16 1.63 -6.65
C ASN A 268 -2.10 0.99 -5.60
N VAL A 269 -2.70 -0.15 -5.88
CA VAL A 269 -3.56 -0.87 -4.94
C VAL A 269 -2.80 -2.02 -4.29
N TRP A 270 -2.93 -2.17 -2.98
CA TRP A 270 -2.57 -3.36 -2.21
C TRP A 270 -3.81 -3.93 -1.54
N TRP A 271 -3.85 -5.24 -1.34
CA TRP A 271 -4.97 -5.92 -0.70
C TRP A 271 -4.62 -6.28 0.75
N SER A 272 -5.22 -5.62 1.73
CA SER A 272 -5.22 -6.05 3.13
C SER A 272 -6.54 -6.77 3.42
N MET A 273 -6.48 -8.09 3.59
CA MET A 273 -7.69 -8.92 3.71
C MET A 273 -8.57 -8.48 4.87
N ALA A 274 -7.96 -8.32 6.04
CA ALA A 274 -8.67 -7.84 7.22
C ALA A 274 -7.71 -7.09 8.15
N ASN A 275 -8.27 -6.26 9.03
CA ASN A 275 -7.57 -5.60 10.13
C ASN A 275 -8.09 -6.12 11.45
N GLU A 276 -7.16 -6.65 12.28
CA GLU A 276 -7.45 -7.21 13.61
C GLU A 276 -8.59 -8.26 13.61
N TRP A 277 -8.71 -9.00 12.53
CA TRP A 277 -9.74 -10.01 12.32
C TRP A 277 -9.17 -11.20 11.55
N ASP A 278 -9.60 -12.43 11.91
CA ASP A 278 -9.15 -13.70 11.33
C ASP A 278 -9.91 -14.10 10.05
N TYR A 279 -10.58 -13.14 9.40
CA TYR A 279 -11.33 -13.39 8.17
C TYR A 279 -10.40 -13.56 6.97
N VAL A 280 -10.05 -14.80 6.64
CA VAL A 280 -9.12 -15.14 5.57
C VAL A 280 -9.85 -15.57 4.30
N LYS A 281 -9.94 -14.68 3.31
CA LYS A 281 -10.43 -14.97 1.94
C LYS A 281 -9.39 -14.58 0.88
N ALA A 282 -8.12 -14.60 1.23
CA ALA A 282 -7.01 -14.21 0.35
C ALA A 282 -7.03 -14.95 -0.99
N LYS A 283 -7.35 -16.25 -0.99
CA LYS A 283 -7.51 -17.03 -2.22
C LYS A 283 -8.51 -16.42 -3.18
N THR A 284 -9.68 -15.98 -2.69
CA THR A 284 -10.70 -15.34 -3.54
C THR A 284 -10.18 -14.04 -4.16
N VAL A 285 -9.41 -13.22 -3.41
CA VAL A 285 -8.81 -12.00 -3.97
C VAL A 285 -7.80 -12.36 -5.06
N VAL A 286 -6.84 -13.23 -4.76
CA VAL A 286 -5.75 -13.61 -5.66
C VAL A 286 -6.25 -14.29 -6.95
N GLU A 287 -7.34 -15.08 -6.87
CA GLU A 287 -7.97 -15.71 -8.03
C GLU A 287 -8.70 -14.72 -8.94
N ASN A 288 -9.19 -13.62 -8.39
CA ASN A 288 -9.93 -12.59 -9.13
C ASN A 288 -9.09 -11.36 -9.48
N ASP A 289 -7.88 -11.23 -8.94
CA ASP A 289 -6.90 -10.20 -9.30
C ASP A 289 -5.95 -10.72 -10.40
N PRO A 290 -6.13 -10.34 -11.65
CA PRO A 290 -5.30 -10.82 -12.75
C PRO A 290 -3.86 -10.29 -12.73
N TYR A 291 -3.56 -9.29 -11.89
CA TYR A 291 -2.26 -8.63 -11.82
C TYR A 291 -1.40 -9.10 -10.65
N ARG A 292 -2.00 -9.77 -9.66
CA ARG A 292 -1.33 -10.26 -8.45
C ARG A 292 -0.68 -9.15 -7.64
N HIS A 293 -1.47 -8.14 -7.32
CA HIS A 293 -1.06 -7.09 -6.38
C HIS A 293 -0.64 -7.69 -5.04
N LEU A 294 0.13 -6.90 -4.29
CA LEU A 294 0.50 -7.28 -2.94
C LEU A 294 -0.74 -7.57 -2.08
N CYS A 295 -0.68 -8.67 -1.34
CA CYS A 295 -1.78 -9.14 -0.52
C CYS A 295 -1.25 -9.59 0.85
N SER A 296 -1.90 -9.16 1.94
CA SER A 296 -1.59 -9.57 3.30
C SER A 296 -2.83 -9.56 4.18
N ILE A 297 -2.64 -9.89 5.45
CA ILE A 297 -3.65 -9.79 6.52
C ILE A 297 -2.99 -9.23 7.76
N HIS A 298 -3.71 -8.44 8.56
CA HIS A 298 -3.18 -7.80 9.75
C HIS A 298 -3.86 -8.33 11.02
N GLY A 299 -3.06 -8.89 11.93
CA GLY A 299 -3.52 -9.39 13.22
C GLY A 299 -3.55 -8.30 14.30
N ALA A 300 -4.35 -8.52 15.34
CA ALA A 300 -4.29 -7.72 16.56
C ALA A 300 -2.95 -7.91 17.28
N THR A 301 -2.69 -7.11 18.32
CA THR A 301 -1.42 -7.11 19.07
C THR A 301 -0.94 -8.54 19.38
N ALA A 302 0.29 -8.85 18.95
CA ALA A 302 0.95 -10.14 19.10
C ALA A 302 0.18 -11.33 18.51
N THR A 303 -0.72 -11.10 17.57
CA THR A 303 -1.41 -12.15 16.82
C THR A 303 -0.76 -12.29 15.46
N TYR A 304 -0.25 -13.49 15.17
CA TYR A 304 0.40 -13.82 13.91
C TYR A 304 -0.48 -14.79 13.13
N PHE A 305 -0.63 -14.52 11.82
CA PHE A 305 -1.33 -15.44 10.90
C PHE A 305 -0.36 -16.39 10.22
N ASP A 306 -0.91 -17.34 9.47
CA ASP A 306 -0.13 -18.24 8.62
C ASP A 306 0.36 -17.49 7.36
N TYR A 307 1.39 -16.66 7.53
CA TYR A 307 1.99 -15.91 6.42
C TYR A 307 2.80 -16.79 5.45
N TRP A 308 2.94 -18.11 5.70
CA TRP A 308 3.47 -19.05 4.69
C TRP A 308 2.50 -19.31 3.56
N MET A 309 1.21 -19.05 3.75
CA MET A 309 0.23 -19.17 2.68
C MET A 309 0.71 -18.40 1.42
N PRO A 310 0.62 -19.04 0.22
CA PRO A 310 1.14 -18.46 -1.03
C PRO A 310 0.39 -17.22 -1.49
N GLU A 311 -0.80 -16.99 -0.98
CA GLU A 311 -1.62 -15.81 -1.25
C GLU A 311 -1.06 -14.55 -0.59
N PHE A 312 -0.38 -14.68 0.56
CA PHE A 312 0.23 -13.54 1.23
C PHE A 312 1.61 -13.25 0.68
N THR A 313 1.83 -12.04 0.22
CA THR A 313 3.09 -11.57 -0.36
C THR A 313 4.04 -11.01 0.70
N HIS A 314 3.51 -10.52 1.81
CA HIS A 314 4.26 -9.93 2.91
C HIS A 314 3.56 -10.17 4.25
N VAL A 315 4.31 -9.97 5.32
CA VAL A 315 3.84 -10.06 6.72
C VAL A 315 3.40 -8.67 7.17
N SER A 316 2.19 -8.56 7.73
CA SER A 316 1.67 -7.33 8.32
C SER A 316 1.35 -7.57 9.79
N ILE A 317 2.02 -6.88 10.71
CA ILE A 317 1.95 -7.15 12.14
C ILE A 317 1.65 -5.91 12.97
N GLN A 318 1.14 -6.17 14.19
CA GLN A 318 0.98 -5.20 15.27
C GLN A 318 1.79 -5.65 16.48
N ASP A 319 3.09 -5.35 16.46
CA ASP A 319 4.03 -5.78 17.51
C ASP A 319 5.22 -4.81 17.62
N GLU A 320 5.53 -4.38 18.85
CA GLU A 320 6.69 -3.53 19.14
C GLU A 320 8.02 -4.31 19.17
N ALA A 321 7.99 -5.64 19.41
CA ALA A 321 9.20 -6.42 19.62
C ALA A 321 10.21 -6.33 18.46
N PRO A 322 9.79 -6.38 17.17
CA PRO A 322 10.74 -6.28 16.05
C PRO A 322 11.42 -4.92 15.92
N VAL A 323 10.82 -3.84 16.44
CA VAL A 323 11.42 -2.50 16.39
C VAL A 323 12.22 -2.16 17.65
N LEU A 324 12.04 -2.95 18.72
CA LEU A 324 12.84 -2.85 19.93
C LEU A 324 14.07 -3.76 19.92
N SER A 325 14.08 -4.78 19.04
CA SER A 325 15.16 -5.76 18.95
C SER A 325 15.42 -6.19 17.50
N SER A 326 16.61 -5.94 17.00
CA SER A 326 17.07 -6.41 15.69
C SER A 326 17.07 -7.95 15.59
N THR A 327 17.25 -8.65 16.72
CA THR A 327 17.14 -10.13 16.78
C THR A 327 15.71 -10.58 16.50
N ALA A 328 14.70 -9.87 17.01
CA ALA A 328 13.31 -10.21 16.75
C ALA A 328 12.94 -9.97 15.26
N SER A 329 13.38 -8.85 14.67
CA SER A 329 13.16 -8.61 13.23
C SER A 329 13.88 -9.64 12.35
N ALA A 330 15.13 -9.98 12.67
CA ALA A 330 15.88 -11.02 11.97
C ALA A 330 15.19 -12.40 12.07
N THR A 331 14.61 -12.71 13.22
CA THR A 331 13.86 -13.96 13.44
C THR A 331 12.63 -14.03 12.56
N LEU A 332 11.82 -12.96 12.50
CA LEU A 332 10.64 -12.91 11.65
C LEU A 332 11.00 -13.04 10.16
N ARG A 333 12.04 -12.34 9.70
CA ARG A 333 12.53 -12.45 8.33
C ARG A 333 12.94 -13.90 7.98
N LYS A 334 13.68 -14.58 8.86
CA LYS A 334 14.10 -15.96 8.67
C LYS A 334 12.93 -16.95 8.67
N ILE A 335 11.93 -16.74 9.54
CA ILE A 335 10.76 -17.59 9.65
C ILE A 335 9.92 -17.50 8.37
N TYR A 336 9.54 -16.32 7.96
CA TYR A 336 8.57 -16.13 6.87
C TYR A 336 9.20 -16.01 5.48
N ARG A 337 10.47 -15.58 5.38
CA ARG A 337 11.18 -15.32 4.12
C ARG A 337 10.35 -14.42 3.19
N LYS A 338 9.75 -13.39 3.76
CA LYS A 338 8.90 -12.39 3.12
C LYS A 338 9.22 -11.01 3.70
N PRO A 339 8.94 -9.92 2.99
CA PRO A 339 8.99 -8.59 3.57
C PRO A 339 8.10 -8.51 4.81
N VAL A 340 8.56 -7.81 5.84
CA VAL A 340 7.82 -7.61 7.09
C VAL A 340 7.50 -6.14 7.25
N ILE A 341 6.22 -5.82 7.46
CA ILE A 341 5.75 -4.47 7.76
C ILE A 341 5.08 -4.49 9.13
N CYS A 342 5.61 -3.72 10.08
CA CYS A 342 4.91 -3.40 11.32
C CYS A 342 3.95 -2.25 11.03
N ASP A 343 2.72 -2.60 10.70
CA ASP A 343 1.70 -1.63 10.30
C ASP A 343 1.08 -0.88 11.48
N GLU A 344 1.19 -1.44 12.68
CA GLU A 344 0.75 -0.79 13.92
C GLU A 344 1.76 -1.05 15.05
N VAL A 345 2.65 -0.08 15.29
CA VAL A 345 3.62 -0.11 16.40
C VAL A 345 3.17 0.75 17.58
N GLY A 346 1.96 1.29 17.51
CA GLY A 346 1.48 2.41 18.29
C GLY A 346 1.60 3.72 17.50
N TYR A 347 1.05 4.79 18.05
CA TYR A 347 0.86 6.06 17.34
C TYR A 347 1.36 7.24 18.17
N GLU A 348 2.01 8.19 17.50
CA GLU A 348 2.32 9.49 18.09
C GLU A 348 1.05 10.21 18.51
N GLY A 349 0.97 10.75 19.74
CA GLY A 349 -0.26 11.43 20.11
C GLY A 349 -0.44 11.72 21.60
N ASN A 350 -1.68 12.03 21.95
CA ASN A 350 -2.08 12.42 23.30
C ASN A 350 -3.30 11.66 23.81
N LEU A 351 -3.69 10.55 23.19
CA LEU A 351 -4.81 9.75 23.65
C LEU A 351 -4.50 9.07 25.00
N PRO A 352 -5.50 8.77 25.84
CA PRO A 352 -5.29 8.14 27.14
C PRO A 352 -4.95 6.65 27.06
N TYR A 353 -4.65 6.14 25.87
CA TYR A 353 -4.31 4.75 25.59
C TYR A 353 -2.81 4.58 25.35
N ARG A 354 -2.22 3.46 25.81
CA ARG A 354 -0.80 3.17 25.62
C ARG A 354 -0.38 3.28 24.14
N TRP A 355 -1.18 2.73 23.25
CA TRP A 355 -0.92 2.71 21.81
C TRP A 355 -1.05 4.07 21.11
N GLY A 356 -1.73 5.05 21.70
CA GLY A 356 -2.06 6.37 21.09
C GLY A 356 -1.37 7.55 21.76
N ARG A 357 -0.25 7.34 22.47
CA ARG A 357 0.49 8.38 23.20
C ARG A 357 2.00 8.27 23.10
N LEU A 358 2.50 7.69 22.00
CA LEU A 358 3.93 7.73 21.73
C LEU A 358 4.39 9.18 21.60
N SER A 359 5.58 9.48 22.10
CA SER A 359 6.21 10.76 21.79
C SER A 359 6.67 10.77 20.32
N PRO A 360 6.83 11.95 19.71
CA PRO A 360 7.40 12.07 18.36
C PRO A 360 8.77 11.38 18.24
N GLN A 361 9.57 11.43 19.31
CA GLN A 361 10.88 10.78 19.37
C GLN A 361 10.76 9.25 19.36
N GLN A 362 9.80 8.68 20.11
CA GLN A 362 9.57 7.23 20.09
C GLN A 362 9.12 6.75 18.73
N MET A 363 8.17 7.43 18.07
CA MET A 363 7.71 7.08 16.73
C MET A 363 8.86 7.15 15.73
N THR A 364 9.68 8.20 15.75
CA THR A 364 10.88 8.34 14.91
C THR A 364 11.87 7.21 15.16
N CYS A 365 12.11 6.85 16.43
CA CYS A 365 12.99 5.75 16.82
C CYS A 365 12.51 4.40 16.27
N PHE A 366 11.22 4.10 16.38
CA PHE A 366 10.66 2.84 15.91
C PHE A 366 10.77 2.71 14.39
N ILE A 367 10.48 3.78 13.65
CA ILE A 367 10.65 3.79 12.18
C ILE A 367 12.12 3.60 11.80
N LEU A 368 13.04 4.30 12.45
CA LEU A 368 14.48 4.19 12.20
C LEU A 368 14.99 2.78 12.51
N ASN A 369 14.65 2.23 13.67
CA ASN A 369 15.06 0.89 14.07
C ASN A 369 14.51 -0.18 13.11
N GLY A 370 13.25 -0.04 12.71
CA GLY A 370 12.65 -0.95 11.74
C GLY A 370 13.40 -0.94 10.40
N LEU A 371 13.58 0.24 9.82
CA LEU A 371 14.27 0.40 8.53
C LEU A 371 15.68 -0.19 8.53
N LEU A 372 16.48 0.10 9.55
CA LEU A 372 17.84 -0.44 9.66
C LEU A 372 17.85 -1.89 10.14
N GLY A 373 16.83 -2.32 10.86
CA GLY A 373 16.62 -3.72 11.28
C GLY A 373 16.02 -4.61 10.20
N GLY A 374 15.83 -4.12 8.99
CA GLY A 374 15.37 -4.90 7.83
C GLY A 374 13.88 -5.18 7.80
N ILE A 375 13.06 -4.39 8.49
CA ILE A 375 11.61 -4.36 8.40
C ILE A 375 11.11 -2.94 8.14
N TYR A 376 9.85 -2.81 7.76
CA TYR A 376 9.24 -1.51 7.53
C TYR A 376 8.26 -1.17 8.66
N VAL A 377 8.11 0.11 8.96
CA VAL A 377 7.21 0.57 10.04
C VAL A 377 6.29 1.65 9.49
N THR A 378 5.00 1.45 9.68
CA THR A 378 3.98 2.42 9.29
C THR A 378 3.82 3.47 10.39
N HIS A 379 3.90 4.74 10.01
CA HIS A 379 3.62 5.88 10.86
C HIS A 379 2.12 5.94 11.22
N GLY A 380 1.81 6.56 12.37
CA GLY A 380 0.45 6.93 12.72
C GLY A 380 0.43 8.02 13.78
N GLU A 381 -0.64 8.81 13.78
CA GLU A 381 -0.76 9.98 14.62
C GLU A 381 -2.16 10.11 15.21
N CYS A 382 -2.24 10.29 16.55
CA CYS A 382 -3.46 10.28 17.36
C CYS A 382 -3.59 11.52 18.27
N TYR A 383 -3.38 12.71 17.73
CA TYR A 383 -3.65 13.94 18.51
C TYR A 383 -5.13 14.28 18.50
N GLN A 384 -5.73 14.31 19.68
CA GLN A 384 -7.08 14.83 19.90
C GLN A 384 -7.00 16.30 20.35
N GLN A 385 -7.60 17.20 19.56
CA GLN A 385 -7.70 18.62 19.82
C GLN A 385 -9.13 19.09 19.58
N GLY A 386 -9.90 19.24 20.67
CA GLY A 386 -11.31 19.61 20.57
C GLY A 386 -12.10 18.64 19.69
N ASN A 387 -12.79 19.20 18.67
CA ASN A 387 -13.60 18.45 17.71
C ASN A 387 -12.88 18.22 16.37
N GLU A 388 -11.58 18.50 16.29
CA GLU A 388 -10.83 18.27 15.07
C GLU A 388 -10.66 16.79 14.78
N PRO A 389 -10.57 16.40 13.49
CA PRO A 389 -10.30 15.01 13.10
C PRO A 389 -9.01 14.48 13.73
N ILE A 390 -9.04 13.23 14.14
CA ILE A 390 -7.87 12.48 14.60
C ILE A 390 -7.29 11.78 13.39
N PHE A 391 -6.07 12.15 12.99
CA PHE A 391 -5.47 11.76 11.71
C PHE A 391 -5.49 10.24 11.45
N TRP A 392 -5.00 9.44 12.39
CA TRP A 392 -5.02 7.98 12.31
C TRP A 392 -6.40 7.41 11.95
N ALA A 393 -7.46 7.97 12.53
CA ALA A 393 -8.82 7.44 12.38
C ALA A 393 -9.58 8.08 11.22
N GLN A 394 -9.44 9.39 11.03
CA GLN A 394 -10.29 10.20 10.17
C GLN A 394 -9.54 10.96 9.07
N GLY A 395 -8.20 10.95 9.10
CA GLY A 395 -7.41 11.86 8.27
C GLY A 395 -7.46 13.30 8.78
N GLY A 396 -7.32 14.27 7.89
CA GLY A 396 -7.22 15.68 8.20
C GLY A 396 -5.77 16.19 8.21
N SER A 397 -5.50 17.21 9.03
CA SER A 397 -4.16 17.79 9.15
C SER A 397 -3.30 17.02 10.13
N LEU A 398 -2.03 16.83 9.79
CA LEU A 398 -1.00 16.32 10.70
C LEU A 398 -0.66 17.38 11.77
N LYS A 399 -0.53 16.95 13.01
CA LYS A 399 -0.28 17.80 14.19
C LYS A 399 1.04 17.46 14.88
N GLY A 400 1.56 16.26 14.62
CA GLY A 400 2.78 15.73 15.23
C GLY A 400 4.06 16.23 14.56
N GLU A 401 5.17 15.67 15.01
CA GLU A 401 6.51 16.06 14.56
C GLU A 401 7.27 14.94 13.85
N SER A 402 6.92 13.66 14.12
CA SER A 402 7.67 12.52 13.56
C SER A 402 7.53 12.43 12.03
N TRP A 403 6.41 12.81 11.44
CA TRP A 403 6.22 12.76 9.99
C TRP A 403 7.27 13.56 9.20
N LYS A 404 7.79 14.66 9.76
CA LYS A 404 8.88 15.44 9.16
C LYS A 404 10.16 14.61 9.07
N ARG A 405 10.42 13.82 10.13
CA ARG A 405 11.58 12.92 10.22
C ARG A 405 11.42 11.72 9.30
N VAL A 406 10.19 11.21 9.12
CA VAL A 406 9.89 10.17 8.12
C VAL A 406 10.25 10.65 6.72
N LYS A 407 9.86 11.85 6.33
CA LYS A 407 10.22 12.46 5.05
C LYS A 407 11.75 12.57 4.87
N PHE A 408 12.45 13.02 5.91
CA PHE A 408 13.90 13.12 5.90
C PHE A 408 14.57 11.75 5.79
N LEU A 409 14.13 10.76 6.60
CA LEU A 409 14.63 9.40 6.55
C LEU A 409 14.45 8.77 5.17
N ARG A 410 13.32 9.02 4.52
CA ARG A 410 13.07 8.55 3.16
C ARG A 410 14.18 9.02 2.21
N THR A 411 14.60 10.28 2.26
CA THR A 411 15.70 10.78 1.40
C THR A 411 17.02 10.08 1.67
N ILE A 412 17.30 9.72 2.93
CA ILE A 412 18.52 9.00 3.31
C ILE A 412 18.50 7.56 2.79
N ILE A 413 17.39 6.87 2.94
CA ILE A 413 17.24 5.45 2.56
C ILE A 413 17.21 5.29 1.03
N GLU A 414 16.49 6.16 0.33
CA GLU A 414 16.39 6.12 -1.14
C GLU A 414 17.72 6.47 -1.81
N ALA A 415 18.60 7.24 -1.14
CA ALA A 415 19.95 7.55 -1.63
C ALA A 415 20.95 6.38 -1.50
N ALA A 416 20.61 5.29 -0.80
CA ALA A 416 21.49 4.13 -0.68
C ALA A 416 21.77 3.52 -2.07
N PRO A 417 23.01 3.05 -2.38
CA PRO A 417 23.37 2.57 -3.72
C PRO A 417 22.66 1.26 -4.11
N HIS A 418 22.33 0.43 -3.13
CA HIS A 418 21.66 -0.87 -3.29
C HIS A 418 20.55 -1.03 -2.25
N PRO A 419 19.67 -2.05 -2.35
CA PRO A 419 18.74 -2.38 -1.29
C PRO A 419 19.46 -2.52 0.06
N LEU A 420 18.83 -2.03 1.12
CA LEU A 420 19.37 -2.16 2.47
C LEU A 420 19.14 -3.57 3.00
N GLU A 421 20.20 -4.15 3.56
CA GLU A 421 20.18 -5.44 4.23
C GLU A 421 20.75 -5.30 5.65
N MET A 422 20.27 -6.13 6.56
CA MET A 422 20.80 -6.13 7.93
C MET A 422 22.30 -6.42 7.93
N ALA A 423 23.06 -5.68 8.74
CA ALA A 423 24.48 -5.89 8.94
C ALA A 423 24.78 -6.07 10.43
N ASP A 424 25.65 -7.01 10.76
CA ASP A 424 26.12 -7.23 12.13
C ASP A 424 27.43 -6.45 12.37
N ILE A 425 27.29 -5.14 12.62
CA ILE A 425 28.42 -4.30 13.00
C ILE A 425 28.62 -4.28 14.52
N SER A 426 27.52 -4.21 15.28
CA SER A 426 27.54 -4.21 16.73
C SER A 426 26.32 -4.92 17.28
N ARG A 427 26.47 -5.66 18.38
CA ARG A 427 25.35 -6.35 19.05
C ARG A 427 24.31 -5.38 19.61
N ASP A 428 24.77 -4.17 19.97
CA ASP A 428 23.95 -3.18 20.66
C ASP A 428 23.39 -2.11 19.72
N LEU A 429 23.79 -2.12 18.44
CA LEU A 429 23.40 -1.13 17.44
C LEU A 429 22.62 -1.78 16.31
N VAL A 430 21.56 -1.12 15.88
CA VAL A 430 20.81 -1.53 14.70
C VAL A 430 21.54 -1.01 13.46
N THR A 431 21.91 -1.90 12.56
CA THR A 431 22.76 -1.58 11.43
C THR A 431 22.27 -2.21 10.14
N SER A 432 22.50 -1.54 9.03
CA SER A 432 22.24 -2.06 7.69
C SER A 432 23.39 -1.73 6.73
N THR A 433 23.46 -2.48 5.65
CA THR A 433 24.39 -2.28 4.54
C THR A 433 23.64 -2.19 3.22
N ALA A 434 24.15 -1.41 2.29
CA ALA A 434 23.71 -1.38 0.90
C ALA A 434 24.91 -1.71 -0.01
N GLY A 435 25.34 -2.93 0.02
CA GLY A 435 26.56 -3.39 -0.63
C GLY A 435 27.76 -3.44 0.34
N PRO A 436 28.95 -3.83 -0.14
CA PRO A 436 30.14 -3.99 0.70
C PRO A 436 30.80 -2.66 1.06
N ASP A 437 30.38 -1.58 0.48
CA ASP A 437 31.03 -0.27 0.52
C ASP A 437 30.17 0.84 1.14
N TYR A 438 28.97 0.47 1.67
CA TYR A 438 28.03 1.43 2.26
C TYR A 438 27.35 0.84 3.50
N TYR A 439 27.37 1.57 4.62
CA TYR A 439 26.75 1.15 5.88
C TYR A 439 25.99 2.31 6.52
N LEU A 440 24.90 1.96 7.21
CA LEU A 440 24.17 2.85 8.11
C LEU A 440 24.20 2.24 9.51
N VAL A 441 24.68 3.00 10.50
CA VAL A 441 24.80 2.56 11.89
C VAL A 441 23.98 3.49 12.77
N ASN A 442 22.89 2.97 13.34
CA ASN A 442 22.08 3.73 14.28
C ASN A 442 22.72 3.69 15.67
N MET A 443 23.14 4.84 16.18
CA MET A 443 23.70 4.98 17.51
C MET A 443 22.64 4.90 18.63
N GLY A 444 21.35 4.88 18.28
CA GLY A 444 20.28 4.87 19.24
C GLY A 444 20.26 6.17 20.05
N LYS A 445 19.68 6.07 21.26
CA LYS A 445 19.58 7.24 22.14
C LYS A 445 20.63 7.24 23.25
N ASP A 446 21.31 6.11 23.47
CA ASP A 446 22.17 5.88 24.64
C ASP A 446 23.67 5.91 24.34
N VAL A 447 24.06 5.78 23.06
CA VAL A 447 25.47 5.86 22.66
C VAL A 447 25.89 7.33 22.57
N LYS A 448 26.80 7.71 23.46
CA LYS A 448 27.31 9.07 23.58
C LYS A 448 28.82 9.08 23.64
N GLY A 449 29.41 10.22 23.26
CA GLY A 449 30.82 10.45 23.38
C GLY A 449 31.63 9.90 22.19
N PHE A 450 32.19 8.72 22.29
CA PHE A 450 33.10 8.19 21.29
C PHE A 450 32.74 6.76 20.89
N TRP A 451 32.59 6.54 19.58
CA TRP A 451 32.44 5.22 18.99
C TRP A 451 33.68 4.86 18.20
N THR A 452 34.39 3.80 18.62
CA THR A 452 35.56 3.29 17.89
C THR A 452 35.13 2.78 16.53
N PHE A 453 35.73 3.32 15.46
CA PHE A 453 35.41 2.92 14.10
C PHE A 453 35.71 1.45 13.87
N ASN A 454 34.73 0.70 13.47
CA ASN A 454 34.90 -0.71 13.12
C ASN A 454 33.85 -1.14 12.08
N LEU A 455 34.21 -2.14 11.25
CA LEU A 455 33.34 -2.78 10.30
C LEU A 455 33.52 -4.30 10.38
N PRO A 456 32.55 -5.11 9.95
CA PRO A 456 32.74 -6.55 9.85
C PRO A 456 33.86 -6.88 8.84
N VAL A 457 34.71 -7.87 9.15
CA VAL A 457 35.79 -8.31 8.24
C VAL A 457 35.23 -8.77 6.90
N LYS A 458 34.08 -9.46 6.94
CA LYS A 458 33.34 -9.87 5.77
C LYS A 458 31.92 -9.32 5.87
N ASN A 459 31.43 -8.81 4.78
CA ASN A 459 29.98 -8.66 4.64
C ASN A 459 29.42 -10.04 4.28
N ALA A 460 28.49 -10.55 5.08
CA ALA A 460 27.97 -11.92 4.98
C ALA A 460 27.45 -12.26 3.58
N ASP A 461 26.76 -11.32 2.95
CA ASP A 461 26.10 -11.54 1.65
C ASP A 461 27.05 -11.34 0.46
N TYR A 462 28.08 -10.50 0.61
CA TYR A 462 28.99 -10.16 -0.49
C TYR A 462 30.33 -10.85 -0.42
N ASN A 463 30.60 -11.57 0.67
CA ASN A 463 31.82 -12.33 0.91
C ASN A 463 33.14 -11.53 0.63
N LYS A 464 33.06 -10.20 0.76
CA LYS A 464 34.20 -9.28 0.54
C LYS A 464 34.84 -8.88 1.86
N LEU A 465 36.14 -8.91 1.88
CA LEU A 465 36.94 -8.41 3.01
C LEU A 465 36.92 -6.89 3.05
N GLN A 466 36.73 -6.32 4.23
CA GLN A 466 36.72 -4.87 4.45
C GLN A 466 38.07 -4.33 4.92
N LYS A 467 39.14 -5.13 4.86
CA LYS A 467 40.50 -4.72 5.21
C LYS A 467 41.19 -3.92 4.09
N ASN A 468 42.11 -3.06 4.45
CA ASN A 468 42.92 -2.24 3.55
C ASN A 468 42.05 -1.35 2.65
N LYS A 469 41.01 -0.78 3.22
CA LYS A 469 40.10 0.12 2.53
C LYS A 469 39.99 1.44 3.27
N ARG A 470 39.57 2.46 2.56
CA ARG A 470 39.37 3.80 3.10
C ARG A 470 37.86 4.13 3.14
N PHE A 471 37.42 4.71 4.26
CA PHE A 471 36.02 5.07 4.46
C PHE A 471 35.90 6.50 4.97
N LYS A 472 34.93 7.23 4.42
CA LYS A 472 34.43 8.47 5.00
C LYS A 472 33.18 8.18 5.85
N VAL A 473 32.94 9.05 6.82
CA VAL A 473 31.78 9.00 7.70
C VAL A 473 31.03 10.31 7.63
N GLU A 474 29.71 10.21 7.54
CA GLU A 474 28.80 11.34 7.71
C GLU A 474 27.94 11.09 8.94
N ILE A 475 27.76 12.12 9.75
CA ILE A 475 26.89 12.14 10.92
C ILE A 475 25.51 12.66 10.45
N ILE A 476 24.50 11.83 10.58
CA ILE A 476 23.10 12.15 10.28
C ILE A 476 22.40 12.34 11.62
N ASP A 477 22.03 13.57 11.93
CA ASP A 477 21.13 13.86 13.04
C ASP A 477 19.68 13.78 12.52
N VAL A 478 19.01 12.67 12.83
CA VAL A 478 17.64 12.41 12.35
C VAL A 478 16.65 13.36 12.96
N TRP A 479 16.87 13.78 14.22
CA TRP A 479 15.96 14.70 14.88
C TRP A 479 16.09 16.12 14.36
N ALA A 480 17.32 16.62 14.21
CA ALA A 480 17.59 17.93 13.61
C ALA A 480 17.44 17.94 12.07
N MET A 481 17.35 16.77 11.45
CA MET A 481 17.27 16.58 9.99
C MET A 481 18.51 17.17 9.26
N THR A 482 19.71 16.90 9.77
CA THR A 482 20.97 17.39 9.19
C THR A 482 21.92 16.26 8.85
N VAL A 483 22.79 16.50 7.87
CA VAL A 483 23.89 15.61 7.49
C VAL A 483 25.18 16.40 7.52
N THR A 484 26.17 15.94 8.28
CA THR A 484 27.47 16.60 8.42
C THR A 484 28.58 15.59 8.18
N GLU A 485 29.53 15.92 7.31
CA GLU A 485 30.72 15.09 7.07
C GLU A 485 31.65 15.14 8.29
N TYR A 486 32.13 13.97 8.71
CA TYR A 486 33.11 13.84 9.78
C TYR A 486 34.53 14.03 9.17
N PRO A 487 35.37 14.91 9.72
CA PRO A 487 36.61 15.34 9.05
C PRO A 487 37.77 14.34 9.17
N VAL A 488 37.48 13.04 9.11
CA VAL A 488 38.45 11.95 9.20
C VAL A 488 38.13 10.89 8.17
N ILE A 489 39.14 10.53 7.37
CA ILE A 489 39.08 9.30 6.56
C ILE A 489 39.67 8.17 7.39
N PHE A 490 38.92 7.11 7.56
CA PHE A 490 39.32 5.90 8.28
C PHE A 490 39.92 4.91 7.29
N GLU A 491 41.02 4.27 7.70
CA GLU A 491 41.70 3.25 6.91
C GLU A 491 41.70 1.94 7.69
N THR A 492 41.10 0.89 7.12
CA THR A 492 40.91 -0.39 7.81
C THR A 492 42.13 -1.28 7.71
N THR A 493 42.40 -2.04 8.77
CA THR A 493 43.45 -3.06 8.83
C THR A 493 42.86 -4.45 9.06
N GLU A 494 43.70 -5.47 8.95
CA GLU A 494 43.35 -6.82 9.36
C GLU A 494 43.28 -6.89 10.88
N GLU A 495 42.22 -7.45 11.45
CA GLU A 495 41.97 -7.39 12.89
C GLU A 495 41.38 -8.69 13.44
N LEU A 496 41.27 -8.75 14.76
CA LEU A 496 40.71 -9.86 15.52
C LEU A 496 39.18 -9.81 15.59
N ASP A 497 38.56 -10.90 16.00
CA ASP A 497 37.13 -11.01 16.30
C ASP A 497 36.19 -10.67 15.13
N TYR A 498 36.58 -11.00 13.91
CA TYR A 498 35.76 -10.81 12.72
C TYR A 498 35.46 -9.34 12.39
N ARG A 499 36.28 -8.39 12.93
CA ARG A 499 36.14 -6.93 12.67
C ARG A 499 37.45 -6.35 12.19
N VAL A 500 37.33 -5.32 11.37
CA VAL A 500 38.43 -4.43 11.01
C VAL A 500 38.21 -3.08 11.70
N PHE A 501 39.33 -2.50 12.15
CA PHE A 501 39.36 -1.21 12.82
C PHE A 501 40.18 -0.23 11.99
N ASP A 502 40.11 1.05 12.34
CA ASP A 502 41.03 2.04 11.79
C ASP A 502 42.49 1.72 12.21
N ILE A 503 43.44 1.83 11.30
CA ILE A 503 44.87 1.54 11.57
C ILE A 503 45.47 2.38 12.70
N HIS A 504 44.88 3.54 13.00
CA HIS A 504 45.25 4.42 14.11
C HIS A 504 44.30 4.28 15.31
N HIS A 505 43.40 3.32 15.35
CA HIS A 505 42.38 3.10 16.39
C HIS A 505 41.51 4.34 16.67
N ARG A 506 41.32 5.19 15.65
CA ARG A 506 40.45 6.36 15.75
C ARG A 506 38.98 5.94 15.73
N GLY A 507 38.11 6.88 16.07
CA GLY A 507 36.68 6.69 16.03
C GLY A 507 35.93 7.98 15.76
N VAL A 508 34.63 7.91 15.85
CA VAL A 508 33.72 9.02 15.62
C VAL A 508 33.24 9.57 16.95
N ARG A 509 33.36 10.88 17.13
CA ARG A 509 32.77 11.56 18.25
C ARG A 509 31.26 11.73 17.98
N ILE A 510 30.43 11.07 18.75
CA ILE A 510 28.99 11.10 18.60
C ILE A 510 28.44 12.36 19.30
N PRO A 511 27.66 13.20 18.61
CA PRO A 511 26.99 14.33 19.23
C PRO A 511 26.10 13.91 20.40
N ASP A 512 25.96 14.79 21.41
CA ASP A 512 25.01 14.56 22.50
C ASP A 512 23.58 14.91 22.06
N ALA A 513 23.07 14.14 21.09
CA ALA A 513 21.76 14.25 20.53
C ALA A 513 21.18 12.84 20.29
N PRO A 514 19.86 12.66 20.42
CA PRO A 514 19.24 11.37 20.16
C PRO A 514 19.17 11.07 18.66
N TYR A 515 19.17 9.76 18.33
CA TYR A 515 18.93 9.25 16.96
C TYR A 515 19.96 9.70 15.93
N ILE A 516 21.24 9.63 16.32
CA ILE A 516 22.35 9.80 15.39
C ILE A 516 22.53 8.53 14.57
N VAL A 517 22.65 8.68 13.26
CA VAL A 517 23.02 7.61 12.34
C VAL A 517 24.35 7.96 11.70
N LEU A 518 25.27 7.02 11.67
CA LEU A 518 26.51 7.16 10.90
C LEU A 518 26.30 6.55 9.51
N ARG A 519 26.53 7.33 8.46
CA ARG A 519 26.64 6.82 7.10
C ARG A 519 28.11 6.66 6.77
N ILE A 520 28.53 5.41 6.52
CA ILE A 520 29.91 5.03 6.26
C ILE A 520 30.00 4.60 4.80
N THR A 521 30.86 5.25 4.03
CA THR A 521 30.99 5.00 2.59
C THR A 521 32.45 4.83 2.20
N GLU A 522 32.76 3.79 1.41
CA GLU A 522 34.10 3.55 0.89
C GLU A 522 34.54 4.71 -0.02
N VAL A 523 35.76 5.18 0.16
CA VAL A 523 36.42 6.19 -0.69
C VAL A 523 37.28 5.44 -1.69
N LYS A 524 36.96 5.55 -2.95
CA LYS A 524 37.70 4.93 -4.07
C LYS A 524 38.95 5.75 -4.41
#